data_d2d395feaed3404ee90db2eefec6423a
#
_entry.id   d2d395feaed3404ee90db2eefec6423a
#
_cell.length_a   1.000
_cell.length_b   1.000
_cell.length_c   1.000
_cell.angle_alpha   90.00
_cell.angle_beta   90.00
_cell.angle_gamma   90.00
#
_symmetry.space_group_name_H-M   'P 1'
#
loop_
_entity.id
_entity.type
_entity.pdbx_description
1 polymer ?
#
loop_
_entity_poly.entity_id
_entity_poly.type
_entity_poly.pdbx_seq_one_letter_code
_entity_poly.pdbx_strand_id
1 'polypeptide(L)' 'PAPEITRNAFQTRLSLTMQEKTDPVFQSMTSDLLALGYVDLRQAAEKLSFLVAIGKLSKERADNILTAPIQWKERPVHGV' A
#
# COMPACT_ATOMS: atom_id res chain seq x y z
N PRO A 1 -10.58 12.36 8.98
CA PRO A 1 -9.28 11.69 9.07
C PRO A 1 -9.01 10.81 7.84
N ALA A 2 -7.75 10.68 7.51
CA ALA A 2 -7.35 9.86 6.39
C ALA A 2 -7.64 8.38 6.68
N PRO A 3 -8.07 7.61 5.68
CA PRO A 3 -8.23 6.18 5.87
C PRO A 3 -6.87 5.52 6.08
N GLU A 4 -6.78 4.70 7.12
CA GLU A 4 -5.56 3.99 7.49
C GLU A 4 -5.85 2.51 7.63
N ILE A 5 -4.87 1.69 7.22
CA ILE A 5 -4.91 0.24 7.44
C ILE A 5 -3.58 -0.19 8.03
N THR A 6 -3.55 -1.38 8.63
CA THR A 6 -2.29 -1.90 9.19
C THR A 6 -1.30 -2.18 8.07
N ARG A 7 0.00 -2.19 8.42
CA ARG A 7 1.04 -2.50 7.42
C ARG A 7 0.86 -3.91 6.85
N ASN A 8 0.44 -4.88 7.68
CA ASN A 8 0.19 -6.24 7.19
C ASN A 8 -0.97 -6.27 6.19
N ALA A 9 -2.04 -5.52 6.46
CA ALA A 9 -3.17 -5.42 5.55
C ALA A 9 -2.74 -4.79 4.22
N PHE A 10 -1.91 -3.76 4.27
CA PHE A 10 -1.41 -3.12 3.06
C PHE A 10 -0.53 -4.08 2.24
N GLN A 11 0.36 -4.82 2.89
CA GLN A 11 1.18 -5.83 2.21
C GLN A 11 0.31 -6.89 1.55
N THR A 12 -0.75 -7.33 2.22
CA THR A 12 -1.70 -8.29 1.67
C THR A 12 -2.40 -7.72 0.43
N ARG A 13 -2.81 -6.46 0.48
CA ARG A 13 -3.43 -5.80 -0.68
C ARG A 13 -2.46 -5.65 -1.85
N LEU A 14 -1.19 -5.35 -1.57
CA LEU A 14 -0.16 -5.23 -2.62
C LEU A 14 0.07 -6.55 -3.34
N SER A 15 0.14 -7.65 -2.60
CA SER A 15 0.38 -8.98 -3.15
C SER A 15 1.54 -8.98 -4.14
N LEU A 16 2.69 -8.47 -3.72
CA LEU A 16 3.85 -8.35 -4.61
C LEU A 16 4.34 -9.71 -5.07
N THR A 17 4.67 -9.81 -6.35
CA THR A 17 5.34 -11.00 -6.90
C THR A 17 6.78 -11.07 -6.40
N MET A 18 7.42 -12.24 -6.53
CA MET A 18 8.83 -12.39 -6.16
C MET A 18 9.71 -11.38 -6.91
N GLN A 19 9.43 -11.16 -8.18
CA GLN A 19 10.17 -10.22 -9.00
C GLN A 19 9.99 -8.79 -8.50
N GLU A 20 8.78 -8.42 -8.14
CA GLU A 20 8.47 -7.08 -7.59
C GLU A 20 9.16 -6.86 -6.25
N LYS A 21 9.22 -7.89 -5.40
CA LYS A 21 9.88 -7.79 -4.10
C LYS A 21 11.37 -7.49 -4.22
N THR A 22 12.00 -7.85 -5.33
CA THR A 22 13.42 -7.60 -5.57
C THR A 22 13.66 -6.32 -6.37
N ASP A 23 12.60 -5.66 -6.86
CA ASP A 23 12.73 -4.42 -7.61
C ASP A 23 13.02 -3.25 -6.65
N PRO A 24 14.13 -2.49 -6.87
CA PRO A 24 14.49 -1.39 -5.97
C PRO A 24 13.41 -0.31 -5.86
N VAL A 25 12.63 -0.08 -6.91
CA VAL A 25 11.56 0.93 -6.89
C VAL A 25 10.45 0.49 -5.94
N PHE A 26 10.03 -0.79 -6.03
CA PHE A 26 9.04 -1.33 -5.11
C PHE A 26 9.57 -1.38 -3.67
N GLN A 27 10.85 -1.73 -3.50
CA GLN A 27 11.48 -1.77 -2.18
C GLN A 27 11.48 -0.38 -1.53
N SER A 28 11.82 0.65 -2.29
CA SER A 28 11.82 2.02 -1.80
C SER A 28 10.42 2.45 -1.38
N MET A 29 9.42 2.17 -2.20
CA MET A 29 8.03 2.50 -1.92
C MET A 29 7.54 1.81 -0.65
N THR A 30 7.76 0.49 -0.53
CA THR A 30 7.32 -0.25 0.64
C THR A 30 8.06 0.19 1.90
N SER A 31 9.35 0.48 1.81
CA SER A 31 10.12 0.97 2.94
C SER A 31 9.54 2.28 3.48
N ASP A 32 9.20 3.20 2.59
CA ASP A 32 8.62 4.48 2.99
C ASP A 32 7.23 4.31 3.60
N LEU A 33 6.38 3.50 2.98
CA LEU A 33 5.00 3.35 3.44
C LEU A 33 4.87 2.47 4.69
N LEU A 34 5.79 1.51 4.86
CA LEU A 34 5.71 0.54 5.96
C LEU A 34 6.60 0.90 7.14
N ALA A 35 7.11 2.14 7.18
CA ALA A 35 7.96 2.59 8.28
C ALA A 35 7.22 2.62 9.62
N LEU A 36 5.91 2.85 9.61
CA LEU A 36 5.06 2.83 10.79
C LEU A 36 4.24 1.52 10.82
N GLY A 37 3.52 1.30 11.91
CA GLY A 37 2.67 0.12 12.03
C GLY A 37 1.38 0.21 11.21
N TYR A 38 1.12 1.33 10.58
CA TYR A 38 -0.06 1.56 9.77
C TYR A 38 0.31 2.30 8.49
N VAL A 39 -0.57 2.28 7.51
CA VAL A 39 -0.38 2.95 6.22
C VAL A 39 -1.54 3.90 5.97
N ASP A 40 -1.20 5.16 5.69
CA ASP A 40 -2.18 6.16 5.26
C ASP A 40 -2.43 5.95 3.76
N LEU A 41 -3.68 5.62 3.41
CA LEU A 41 -4.02 5.31 2.03
C LEU A 41 -3.89 6.51 1.09
N ARG A 42 -3.90 7.74 1.61
CA ARG A 42 -3.63 8.91 0.77
C ARG A 42 -2.17 8.99 0.37
N GLN A 43 -1.25 8.69 1.29
CA GLN A 43 0.17 8.61 0.96
C GLN A 43 0.43 7.44 0.02
N ALA A 44 -0.23 6.33 0.26
CA ALA A 44 -0.14 5.17 -0.62
C ALA A 44 -0.59 5.51 -2.04
N ALA A 45 -1.66 6.30 -2.18
CA ALA A 45 -2.16 6.71 -3.49
C ALA A 45 -1.10 7.46 -4.29
N GLU A 46 -0.37 8.36 -3.65
CA GLU A 46 0.70 9.11 -4.32
C GLU A 46 1.81 8.17 -4.82
N LYS A 47 2.25 7.24 -3.97
CA LYS A 47 3.29 6.28 -4.34
C LYS A 47 2.84 5.34 -5.44
N LEU A 48 1.61 4.83 -5.33
CA LEU A 48 1.08 3.91 -6.35
C LEU A 48 0.86 4.63 -7.69
N SER A 49 0.43 5.89 -7.67
CA SER A 49 0.29 6.69 -8.89
C SER A 49 1.62 6.84 -9.60
N PHE A 50 2.71 7.04 -8.86
CA PHE A 50 4.04 7.11 -9.44
C PHE A 50 4.39 5.80 -10.15
N LEU A 51 4.14 4.65 -9.49
CA LEU A 51 4.42 3.35 -10.08
C LEU A 51 3.60 3.10 -11.36
N VAL A 52 2.36 3.57 -11.38
CA VAL A 52 1.51 3.49 -12.59
C VAL A 52 2.11 4.35 -13.70
N ALA A 53 2.54 5.57 -13.37
CA ALA A 53 3.09 6.50 -14.34
C ALA A 53 4.35 5.98 -15.03
N ILE A 54 5.19 5.25 -14.29
CA ILE A 54 6.43 4.68 -14.86
C ILE A 54 6.23 3.28 -15.45
N GLY A 55 4.98 2.80 -15.48
CA GLY A 55 4.66 1.52 -16.13
C GLY A 55 4.99 0.28 -15.32
N LYS A 56 5.25 0.40 -14.03
CA LYS A 56 5.59 -0.75 -13.17
C LYS A 56 4.38 -1.38 -12.48
N LEU A 57 3.25 -0.68 -12.46
CA LEU A 57 2.02 -1.15 -11.81
C LEU A 57 0.85 -0.80 -12.71
N SER A 58 -0.13 -1.71 -12.85
CA SER A 58 -1.33 -1.40 -13.60
C SER A 58 -2.23 -0.47 -12.80
N LYS A 59 -2.94 0.40 -13.50
CA LYS A 59 -3.90 1.31 -12.87
C LYS A 59 -4.99 0.53 -12.14
N GLU A 60 -5.48 -0.55 -12.76
CA GLU A 60 -6.50 -1.39 -12.17
C GLU A 60 -6.05 -1.97 -10.82
N ARG A 61 -4.82 -2.46 -10.77
CA ARG A 61 -4.27 -3.02 -9.54
C ARG A 61 -4.12 -1.94 -8.46
N ALA A 62 -3.63 -0.76 -8.85
CA ALA A 62 -3.51 0.37 -7.92
C ALA A 62 -4.88 0.79 -7.39
N ASP A 63 -5.87 0.90 -8.26
CA ASP A 63 -7.23 1.27 -7.85
C ASP A 63 -7.80 0.24 -6.88
N ASN A 64 -7.63 -1.05 -7.14
CA ASN A 64 -8.12 -2.12 -6.25
C ASN A 64 -7.50 -2.03 -4.86
N ILE A 65 -6.20 -1.74 -4.78
CA ILE A 65 -5.52 -1.59 -3.49
C ILE A 65 -6.11 -0.44 -2.69
N LEU A 66 -6.41 0.66 -3.36
CA LEU A 66 -6.83 1.90 -2.70
C LEU A 66 -8.32 1.95 -2.41
N THR A 67 -9.15 1.30 -3.22
CA THR A 67 -10.60 1.43 -3.15
C THR A 67 -11.31 0.22 -2.56
N ALA A 68 -10.61 -0.90 -2.34
CA ALA A 68 -11.22 -2.07 -1.69
C ALA A 68 -11.74 -1.66 -0.31
N PRO A 69 -12.96 -2.09 0.07
CA PRO A 69 -13.52 -1.72 1.36
C PRO A 69 -12.59 -2.12 2.51
N ILE A 70 -12.44 -1.22 3.48
CA ILE A 70 -11.60 -1.48 4.64
C ILE A 70 -12.33 -2.41 5.59
N GLN A 71 -11.75 -3.59 5.84
CA GLN A 71 -12.30 -4.56 6.78
C GLN A 71 -11.92 -4.17 8.21
N TRP A 72 -12.75 -4.56 9.20
CA TRP A 72 -12.47 -4.19 10.58
C TRP A 72 -11.09 -4.68 11.04
N LYS A 73 -10.64 -5.83 10.56
CA LYS A 73 -9.34 -6.40 10.92
C LYS A 73 -8.15 -5.65 10.30
N GLU A 74 -8.41 -4.81 9.30
CA GLU A 74 -7.38 -4.00 8.66
C GLU A 74 -7.13 -2.68 9.39
N ARG A 75 -8.05 -2.29 10.28
CA ARG A 75 -7.96 -1.00 10.97
C ARG A 75 -6.91 -1.07 12.06
N PRO A 76 -6.04 -0.05 12.15
CA PRO A 76 -5.08 0.01 13.24
C PRO A 76 -5.80 0.08 14.59
N VAL A 77 -5.22 -0.56 15.61
CA VAL A 77 -5.72 -0.45 16.98
C VAL A 77 -5.04 0.75 17.63
N HIS A 78 -5.86 1.73 18.02
CA HIS A 78 -5.37 2.97 18.63
C HIS A 78 -5.86 3.09 20.06
N GLY A 79 -4.96 3.43 20.97
CA GLY A 79 -5.30 3.92 22.29
C GLY A 79 -6.06 2.95 23.17
N VAL A 80 -5.86 1.70 23.02
CA VAL A 80 -6.51 0.71 23.86
C VAL A 80 -5.82 0.58 25.19
#